data_da8330de49815585a4a85109b5e230be
#
_entry.id   da8330de49815585a4a85109b5e230be
#
_cell.length_a   1.000
_cell.length_b   1.000
_cell.length_c   1.000
_cell.angle_alpha   90.00
_cell.angle_beta   90.00
_cell.angle_gamma   90.00
#
_symmetry.space_group_name_H-M   'P 1'
#
loop_
_entity.id
_entity.type
_entity.pdbx_description
1 polymer ?
#
loop_
_entity_poly.entity_id
_entity_poly.type
_entity_poly.pdbx_seq_one_letter_code
_entity_poly.pdbx_strand_id
1 'polypeptide(L)'
;SYQTQTKGFMPQEFRKKIGHVIYGCDICQQVCPYNKGKDFHLHPEMEPSVEETHPLLKPLVTISNKEFKERFGKMAGSWRGKKPLQRNAIIALANYRDKTAVPLLLRVMKEDMRPVMKGTAAWAVAEIVNESNQEMIDYFNEQKKAAPKKLESLENP
;
A
#
# COMPACT_ATOMS: atom_id res chain seq x y z
N SER A 1 6.41 -7.42 10.32
CA SER A 1 5.85 -8.37 9.33
C SER A 1 4.33 -8.49 9.38
N TYR A 2 3.71 -8.60 10.57
CA TYR A 2 2.25 -8.78 10.69
C TYR A 2 1.44 -7.69 9.94
N GLN A 3 1.75 -6.42 10.17
CA GLN A 3 1.02 -5.30 9.57
C GLN A 3 1.10 -5.26 8.04
N THR A 4 2.22 -5.64 7.44
CA THR A 4 2.37 -5.67 5.99
C THR A 4 1.57 -6.80 5.32
N GLN A 5 1.17 -7.81 6.08
CA GLN A 5 0.47 -9.00 5.58
C GLN A 5 -1.04 -9.01 5.86
N THR A 6 -1.56 -8.12 6.71
CA THR A 6 -3.00 -8.04 6.98
C THR A 6 -3.80 -7.68 5.74
N LYS A 7 -5.03 -8.22 5.62
CA LYS A 7 -5.90 -7.99 4.45
C LYS A 7 -6.74 -6.70 4.54
N GLY A 8 -6.98 -6.21 5.76
CA GLY A 8 -7.81 -5.05 6.03
C GLY A 8 -7.06 -3.72 5.97
N PHE A 9 -7.67 -2.69 6.56
CA PHE A 9 -7.00 -1.42 6.80
C PHE A 9 -5.80 -1.61 7.73
N MET A 10 -4.70 -0.93 7.40
CA MET A 10 -3.60 -0.79 8.35
C MET A 10 -3.95 0.31 9.35
N PRO A 11 -3.88 0.07 10.67
CA PRO A 11 -4.09 1.11 11.68
C PRO A 11 -3.16 2.31 11.43
N GLN A 12 -3.68 3.51 11.66
CA GLN A 12 -2.99 4.75 11.28
C GLN A 12 -1.63 4.91 11.97
N GLU A 13 -1.53 4.49 13.22
CA GLU A 13 -0.28 4.54 14.01
C GLU A 13 0.85 3.70 13.43
N PHE A 14 0.54 2.70 12.58
CA PHE A 14 1.55 1.85 11.93
C PHE A 14 1.95 2.34 10.54
N ARG A 15 1.13 3.16 9.88
CA ARG A 15 1.38 3.54 8.47
C ARG A 15 2.70 4.28 8.29
N LYS A 16 3.05 5.19 9.18
CA LYS A 16 4.37 5.86 9.18
C LYS A 16 5.49 4.92 9.65
N LYS A 17 5.20 4.08 10.66
CA LYS A 17 6.20 3.20 11.26
C LYS A 17 6.69 2.08 10.34
N ILE A 18 5.87 1.62 9.41
CA ILE A 18 6.31 0.60 8.43
C ILE A 18 7.28 1.17 7.38
N GLY A 19 7.40 2.49 7.28
CA GLY A 19 8.26 3.16 6.31
C GLY A 19 7.91 2.74 4.87
N HIS A 20 8.88 2.14 4.20
CA HIS A 20 8.78 1.73 2.79
C HIS A 20 8.61 0.21 2.62
N VAL A 21 8.40 -0.51 3.71
CA VAL A 21 8.26 -1.97 3.66
C VAL A 21 6.94 -2.35 3.01
N ILE A 22 7.02 -3.05 1.86
CA ILE A 22 5.85 -3.47 1.08
C ILE A 22 5.37 -4.85 1.52
N TYR A 23 6.31 -5.77 1.78
CA TYR A 23 6.02 -7.13 2.21
C TYR A 23 7.18 -7.65 3.07
N GLY A 24 6.84 -8.51 4.05
CA GLY A 24 7.84 -9.01 4.98
C GLY A 24 8.39 -7.90 5.88
N CYS A 25 9.54 -8.14 6.47
CA CYS A 25 10.34 -7.17 7.21
C CYS A 25 11.57 -7.91 7.77
N ASP A 26 12.76 -7.49 7.39
CA ASP A 26 14.01 -8.13 7.78
C ASP A 26 14.72 -7.41 8.95
N ILE A 27 14.08 -6.44 9.59
CA ILE A 27 14.67 -5.66 10.68
C ILE A 27 15.22 -6.57 11.79
N CYS A 28 14.47 -7.62 12.15
CA CYS A 28 14.93 -8.58 13.17
C CYS A 28 16.19 -9.35 12.75
N GLN A 29 16.35 -9.61 11.46
CA GLN A 29 17.56 -10.23 10.89
C GLN A 29 18.73 -9.24 10.91
N GLN A 30 18.47 -8.00 10.50
CA GLN A 30 19.49 -6.95 10.41
C GLN A 30 20.08 -6.57 11.78
N VAL A 31 19.25 -6.56 12.82
CA VAL A 31 19.71 -6.22 14.19
C VAL A 31 20.22 -7.43 14.98
N CYS A 32 20.10 -8.64 14.44
CA CYS A 32 20.51 -9.86 15.12
C CYS A 32 22.05 -9.93 15.22
N PRO A 33 22.61 -10.02 16.44
CA PRO A 33 24.06 -10.09 16.60
C PRO A 33 24.67 -11.35 15.97
N TYR A 34 23.90 -12.44 15.87
CA TYR A 34 24.34 -13.69 15.24
C TYR A 34 24.40 -13.61 13.72
N ASN A 35 23.69 -12.67 13.09
CA ASN A 35 23.71 -12.45 11.64
C ASN A 35 24.76 -11.41 11.23
N LYS A 36 25.39 -10.73 12.18
CA LYS A 36 26.36 -9.68 11.87
C LYS A 36 27.56 -10.25 11.09
N GLY A 37 27.83 -9.67 9.92
CA GLY A 37 28.93 -10.08 9.05
C GLY A 37 28.73 -11.43 8.35
N LYS A 38 27.52 -11.97 8.36
CA LYS A 38 27.17 -13.19 7.62
C LYS A 38 26.38 -12.80 6.37
N ASP A 39 27.02 -13.00 5.23
CA ASP A 39 26.43 -12.75 3.91
C ASP A 39 26.81 -13.96 3.02
N PHE A 40 26.05 -15.04 3.18
CA PHE A 40 26.29 -16.27 2.46
C PHE A 40 25.28 -16.45 1.34
N HIS A 41 25.72 -16.35 0.11
CA HIS A 41 24.98 -16.63 -1.10
C HIS A 41 25.23 -18.09 -1.55
N LEU A 42 24.72 -19.05 -0.78
CA LEU A 42 24.92 -20.48 -1.03
C LEU A 42 24.13 -21.01 -2.22
N HIS A 43 23.06 -20.33 -2.59
CA HIS A 43 22.09 -20.76 -3.60
C HIS A 43 21.77 -19.61 -4.56
N PRO A 44 22.62 -19.37 -5.58
CA PRO A 44 22.39 -18.30 -6.56
C PRO A 44 21.03 -18.37 -7.27
N GLU A 45 20.50 -19.60 -7.43
CA GLU A 45 19.20 -19.85 -8.03
C GLU A 45 18.01 -19.35 -7.18
N MET A 46 18.25 -19.05 -5.92
CA MET A 46 17.25 -18.48 -4.99
C MET A 46 17.39 -16.96 -4.84
N GLU A 47 18.40 -16.36 -5.44
CA GLU A 47 18.57 -14.91 -5.37
C GLU A 47 17.49 -14.21 -6.20
N PRO A 48 16.71 -13.32 -5.58
CA PRO A 48 15.67 -12.59 -6.31
C PRO A 48 16.30 -11.48 -7.16
N SER A 49 15.66 -11.16 -8.27
CA SER A 49 16.04 -9.99 -9.08
C SER A 49 15.80 -8.67 -8.31
N VAL A 50 16.48 -7.61 -8.75
CA VAL A 50 16.29 -6.26 -8.18
C VAL A 50 14.84 -5.81 -8.30
N GLU A 51 14.16 -6.15 -9.41
CA GLU A 51 12.76 -5.79 -9.64
C GLU A 51 11.79 -6.52 -8.70
N GLU A 52 12.16 -7.72 -8.23
CA GLU A 52 11.36 -8.47 -7.24
C GLU A 52 11.56 -7.92 -5.84
N THR A 53 12.77 -7.49 -5.49
CA THR A 53 13.09 -6.95 -4.15
C THR A 53 12.75 -5.48 -4.01
N HIS A 54 12.90 -4.70 -5.08
CA HIS A 54 12.67 -3.25 -5.11
C HIS A 54 11.70 -2.85 -6.23
N PRO A 55 10.45 -3.34 -6.19
CA PRO A 55 9.49 -3.06 -7.25
C PRO A 55 9.12 -1.57 -7.28
N LEU A 56 8.92 -1.05 -8.49
CA LEU A 56 8.39 0.30 -8.67
C LEU A 56 6.99 0.40 -8.06
N LEU A 57 6.78 1.38 -7.18
CA LEU A 57 5.56 1.51 -6.37
C LEU A 57 4.32 1.83 -7.19
N LYS A 58 4.42 2.79 -8.14
CA LYS A 58 3.27 3.22 -8.94
C LYS A 58 2.67 2.09 -9.79
N PRO A 59 3.45 1.32 -10.57
CA PRO A 59 2.94 0.14 -11.26
C PRO A 59 2.34 -0.89 -10.31
N LEU A 60 2.91 -1.07 -9.12
CA LEU A 60 2.42 -2.04 -8.15
C LEU A 60 1.01 -1.68 -7.62
N VAL A 61 0.68 -0.40 -7.48
CA VAL A 61 -0.66 0.05 -7.05
C VAL A 61 -1.75 -0.46 -7.99
N THR A 62 -1.49 -0.52 -9.30
CA THR A 62 -2.48 -0.89 -10.33
C THR A 62 -2.26 -2.28 -10.93
N ILE A 63 -1.30 -3.04 -10.40
CA ILE A 63 -0.93 -4.35 -10.94
C ILE A 63 -2.14 -5.27 -11.17
N SER A 64 -2.21 -5.91 -12.33
CA SER A 64 -3.24 -6.89 -12.65
C SER A 64 -3.05 -8.21 -11.90
N ASN A 65 -4.05 -9.08 -11.88
CA ASN A 65 -3.89 -10.41 -11.27
C ASN A 65 -2.91 -11.29 -12.05
N LYS A 66 -2.92 -11.16 -13.39
CA LYS A 66 -2.02 -11.91 -14.27
C LYS A 66 -0.56 -11.49 -14.02
N GLU A 67 -0.28 -10.22 -14.10
CA GLU A 67 1.06 -9.66 -13.88
C GLU A 67 1.57 -9.94 -12.46
N PHE A 68 0.70 -9.83 -11.44
CA PHE A 68 1.07 -10.19 -10.07
C PHE A 68 1.50 -11.65 -9.96
N LYS A 69 0.76 -12.57 -10.59
CA LYS A 69 1.09 -14.00 -10.58
C LYS A 69 2.40 -14.29 -11.31
N GLU A 70 2.64 -13.61 -12.43
CA GLU A 70 3.87 -13.77 -13.21
C GLU A 70 5.11 -13.27 -12.45
N ARG A 71 5.03 -12.07 -11.84
CA ARG A 71 6.18 -11.43 -11.17
C ARG A 71 6.39 -11.93 -9.74
N PHE A 72 5.32 -12.10 -8.97
CA PHE A 72 5.38 -12.39 -7.54
C PHE A 72 4.79 -13.76 -7.17
N GLY A 73 4.36 -14.55 -8.14
CA GLY A 73 3.72 -15.85 -7.88
C GLY A 73 4.59 -16.86 -7.13
N LYS A 74 5.90 -16.79 -7.32
CA LYS A 74 6.88 -17.64 -6.64
C LYS A 74 7.21 -17.19 -5.21
N MET A 75 6.84 -15.98 -4.83
CA MET A 75 7.09 -15.44 -3.50
C MET A 75 6.27 -16.19 -2.44
N ALA A 76 6.86 -16.50 -1.30
CA ALA A 76 6.23 -17.25 -0.21
C ALA A 76 4.89 -16.68 0.26
N GLY A 77 4.69 -15.36 0.12
CA GLY A 77 3.45 -14.66 0.50
C GLY A 77 2.42 -14.51 -0.62
N SER A 78 2.68 -15.00 -1.82
CA SER A 78 1.84 -14.79 -3.00
C SER A 78 0.40 -15.30 -2.84
N TRP A 79 0.19 -16.33 -2.03
CA TRP A 79 -1.12 -16.89 -1.70
C TRP A 79 -2.07 -15.88 -1.03
N ARG A 80 -1.55 -14.81 -0.43
CA ARG A 80 -2.36 -13.71 0.13
C ARG A 80 -2.94 -12.80 -0.95
N GLY A 81 -2.42 -12.91 -2.18
CA GLY A 81 -2.81 -12.09 -3.32
C GLY A 81 -2.20 -10.68 -3.29
N LYS A 82 -2.49 -9.90 -4.32
CA LYS A 82 -1.91 -8.58 -4.55
C LYS A 82 -2.41 -7.47 -3.60
N LYS A 83 -3.58 -7.64 -2.96
CA LYS A 83 -4.23 -6.57 -2.18
C LYS A 83 -3.35 -5.98 -1.06
N PRO A 84 -2.67 -6.79 -0.22
CA PRO A 84 -1.76 -6.25 0.78
C PRO A 84 -0.60 -5.46 0.18
N LEU A 85 -0.01 -5.94 -0.93
CA LEU A 85 1.09 -5.27 -1.61
C LEU A 85 0.65 -3.92 -2.18
N GLN A 86 -0.50 -3.87 -2.86
CA GLN A 86 -1.08 -2.64 -3.41
C GLN A 86 -1.33 -1.60 -2.32
N ARG A 87 -1.95 -2.01 -1.19
CA ARG A 87 -2.18 -1.13 -0.04
C ARG A 87 -0.86 -0.60 0.53
N ASN A 88 0.13 -1.47 0.70
CA ASN A 88 1.43 -1.10 1.26
C ASN A 88 2.22 -0.19 0.29
N ALA A 89 2.09 -0.39 -1.02
CA ALA A 89 2.67 0.50 -2.02
C ALA A 89 2.08 1.92 -1.92
N ILE A 90 0.76 2.06 -1.70
CA ILE A 90 0.13 3.36 -1.46
C ILE A 90 0.70 4.01 -0.19
N ILE A 91 0.86 3.25 0.88
CA ILE A 91 1.43 3.76 2.15
C ILE A 91 2.90 4.18 1.95
N ALA A 92 3.68 3.39 1.21
CA ALA A 92 5.06 3.73 0.91
C ALA A 92 5.18 5.02 0.08
N LEU A 93 4.32 5.21 -0.95
CA LEU A 93 4.25 6.46 -1.72
C LEU A 93 3.96 7.67 -0.83
N ALA A 94 3.06 7.52 0.15
CA ALA A 94 2.79 8.57 1.12
C ALA A 94 4.00 8.85 2.02
N ASN A 95 4.68 7.82 2.51
CA ASN A 95 5.87 7.97 3.34
C ASN A 95 7.05 8.60 2.58
N TYR A 96 7.18 8.34 1.27
CA TYR A 96 8.12 9.05 0.38
C TYR A 96 7.68 10.48 0.04
N ARG A 97 6.42 10.86 0.34
CA ARG A 97 5.83 12.13 -0.08
C ARG A 97 5.94 12.37 -1.59
N ASP A 98 5.75 11.31 -2.37
CA ASP A 98 5.83 11.38 -3.84
C ASP A 98 4.64 12.15 -4.43
N LYS A 99 4.82 13.45 -4.62
CA LYS A 99 3.81 14.33 -5.22
C LYS A 99 3.37 13.87 -6.61
N THR A 100 4.25 13.19 -7.35
CA THR A 100 3.94 12.69 -8.70
C THR A 100 3.01 11.47 -8.68
N ALA A 101 2.76 10.88 -7.50
CA ALA A 101 1.79 9.80 -7.32
C ALA A 101 0.35 10.31 -7.07
N VAL A 102 0.16 11.59 -6.76
CA VAL A 102 -1.16 12.15 -6.41
C VAL A 102 -2.23 11.88 -7.48
N PRO A 103 -1.99 12.10 -8.79
CA PRO A 103 -2.99 11.81 -9.81
C PRO A 103 -3.42 10.33 -9.84
N LEU A 104 -2.46 9.41 -9.65
CA LEU A 104 -2.73 7.98 -9.54
C LEU A 104 -3.61 7.65 -8.33
N LEU A 105 -3.27 8.22 -7.17
CA LEU A 105 -4.00 7.99 -5.92
C LEU A 105 -5.42 8.53 -5.98
N LEU A 106 -5.63 9.71 -6.58
CA LEU A 106 -6.96 10.27 -6.83
C LEU A 106 -7.80 9.36 -7.74
N ARG A 107 -7.19 8.79 -8.78
CA ARG A 107 -7.86 7.79 -9.63
C ARG A 107 -8.26 6.55 -8.84
N VAL A 108 -7.38 6.02 -7.98
CA VAL A 108 -7.70 4.88 -7.09
C VAL A 108 -8.87 5.22 -6.16
N MET A 109 -8.89 6.42 -5.59
CA MET A 109 -10.01 6.88 -4.76
C MET A 109 -11.34 6.90 -5.51
N LYS A 110 -11.34 7.30 -6.77
CA LYS A 110 -12.54 7.40 -7.62
C LYS A 110 -13.01 6.03 -8.13
N GLU A 111 -12.11 5.25 -8.67
CA GLU A 111 -12.43 4.08 -9.51
C GLU A 111 -12.35 2.74 -8.78
N ASP A 112 -11.52 2.59 -7.74
CA ASP A 112 -11.38 1.31 -7.05
C ASP A 112 -12.62 1.00 -6.20
N MET A 113 -13.20 -0.18 -6.39
CA MET A 113 -14.40 -0.60 -5.65
C MET A 113 -14.11 -1.05 -4.21
N ARG A 114 -12.85 -1.21 -3.86
CA ARG A 114 -12.43 -1.75 -2.55
C ARG A 114 -12.27 -0.64 -1.51
N PRO A 115 -13.06 -0.64 -0.41
CA PRO A 115 -12.99 0.42 0.61
C PRO A 115 -11.59 0.62 1.18
N VAL A 116 -10.85 -0.49 1.39
CA VAL A 116 -9.47 -0.45 1.91
C VAL A 116 -8.54 0.36 0.99
N MET A 117 -8.67 0.18 -0.32
CA MET A 117 -7.84 0.90 -1.29
C MET A 117 -8.23 2.38 -1.33
N LYS A 118 -9.53 2.68 -1.42
CA LYS A 118 -10.02 4.07 -1.40
C LYS A 118 -9.59 4.83 -0.16
N GLY A 119 -9.83 4.25 1.02
CA GLY A 119 -9.50 4.90 2.29
C GLY A 119 -7.99 5.04 2.51
N THR A 120 -7.17 4.07 2.04
CA THR A 120 -5.72 4.18 2.13
C THR A 120 -5.20 5.24 1.16
N ALA A 121 -5.75 5.33 -0.06
CA ALA A 121 -5.37 6.35 -1.04
C ALA A 121 -5.76 7.75 -0.57
N ALA A 122 -6.95 7.91 0.03
CA ALA A 122 -7.38 9.18 0.63
C ALA A 122 -6.41 9.66 1.71
N TRP A 123 -6.04 8.77 2.64
CA TRP A 123 -5.03 9.08 3.65
C TRP A 123 -3.68 9.45 3.01
N ALA A 124 -3.25 8.70 1.99
CA ALA A 124 -1.98 8.94 1.33
C ALA A 124 -1.92 10.30 0.63
N VAL A 125 -2.99 10.70 -0.06
CA VAL A 125 -3.09 12.02 -0.68
C VAL A 125 -3.01 13.11 0.38
N ALA A 126 -3.76 12.99 1.49
CA ALA A 126 -3.70 13.94 2.59
C ALA A 126 -2.28 14.08 3.18
N GLU A 127 -1.58 12.97 3.36
CA GLU A 127 -0.21 12.96 3.89
C GLU A 127 0.82 13.58 2.93
N ILE A 128 0.63 13.41 1.59
CA ILE A 128 1.54 13.95 0.58
C ILE A 128 1.34 15.46 0.40
N VAL A 129 0.08 15.93 0.39
CA VAL A 129 -0.25 17.29 -0.04
C VAL A 129 -0.27 18.28 1.11
N ASN A 130 -0.27 17.84 2.34
CA ASN A 130 -0.41 18.68 3.52
C ASN A 130 -1.78 19.44 3.55
N GLU A 131 -2.46 19.45 4.66
CA GLU A 131 -3.89 19.80 4.88
C GLU A 131 -4.42 21.14 4.31
N SER A 132 -3.59 21.92 3.63
CA SER A 132 -3.93 23.26 3.14
C SER A 132 -4.22 23.36 1.64
N ASN A 133 -4.38 22.24 0.93
CA ASN A 133 -4.66 22.32 -0.51
C ASN A 133 -6.17 22.30 -0.77
N GLN A 134 -6.70 23.43 -1.25
CA GLN A 134 -8.11 23.67 -1.52
C GLN A 134 -8.70 22.63 -2.50
N GLU A 135 -7.96 22.22 -3.51
CA GLU A 135 -8.41 21.20 -4.49
C GLU A 135 -8.79 19.88 -3.83
N MET A 136 -8.08 19.50 -2.78
CA MET A 136 -8.36 18.26 -2.05
C MET A 136 -9.59 18.40 -1.17
N ILE A 137 -9.77 19.54 -0.54
CA ILE A 137 -10.98 19.87 0.24
C ILE A 137 -12.20 19.85 -0.68
N ASP A 138 -12.10 20.44 -1.86
CA ASP A 138 -13.17 20.47 -2.84
C ASP A 138 -13.50 19.08 -3.37
N TYR A 139 -12.50 18.24 -3.68
CA TYR A 139 -12.69 16.85 -4.06
C TYR A 139 -13.44 16.04 -2.99
N PHE A 140 -13.06 16.16 -1.72
CA PHE A 140 -13.77 15.47 -0.63
C PHE A 140 -15.19 15.98 -0.44
N ASN A 141 -15.43 17.28 -0.60
CA ASN A 141 -16.75 17.87 -0.51
C ASN A 141 -17.66 17.40 -1.66
N GLU A 142 -17.15 17.27 -2.87
CA GLU A 142 -17.88 16.72 -4.02
C GLU A 142 -18.24 15.24 -3.80
N GLN A 143 -17.31 14.44 -3.30
CA GLN A 143 -17.57 13.01 -3.00
C GLN A 143 -18.61 12.85 -1.88
N LYS A 144 -18.63 13.73 -0.86
CA LYS A 144 -19.68 13.74 0.16
C LYS A 144 -21.04 14.09 -0.42
N LYS A 145 -21.12 15.01 -1.38
CA LYS A 145 -22.37 15.37 -2.06
C LYS A 145 -22.88 14.27 -2.99
N ALA A 146 -21.95 13.51 -3.61
CA ALA A 146 -22.25 12.41 -4.54
C ALA A 146 -22.55 11.08 -3.83
N ALA A 147 -22.29 10.95 -2.54
CA ALA A 147 -22.66 9.77 -1.77
C ALA A 147 -24.20 9.69 -1.66
N PRO A 148 -24.84 8.60 -2.14
CA PRO A 148 -26.30 8.48 -2.02
C PRO A 148 -26.67 8.45 -0.53
N LYS A 149 -27.71 9.23 -0.16
CA LYS A 149 -28.37 9.26 1.17
C LYS A 149 -29.03 7.91 1.49
N LYS A 150 -28.26 6.86 1.69
CA LYS A 150 -28.75 5.50 1.95
C LYS A 150 -28.50 5.01 3.37
N LEU A 151 -28.28 5.91 4.31
CA LEU A 151 -28.07 5.57 5.72
C LEU A 151 -29.16 6.12 6.66
N GLU A 152 -30.12 6.91 6.19
CA GLU A 152 -31.20 7.43 7.05
C GLU A 152 -32.41 6.50 7.20
N SER A 153 -32.44 5.34 6.55
CA SER A 153 -33.57 4.41 6.61
C SER A 153 -33.37 3.19 7.54
N LEU A 154 -32.35 3.19 8.37
CA LEU A 154 -32.07 2.10 9.33
C LEU A 154 -32.23 2.51 10.79
N GLU A 155 -32.70 3.73 11.08
CA GLU A 155 -33.03 4.18 12.42
C GLU A 155 -34.53 4.48 12.52
N ASN A 156 -35.35 3.43 12.41
CA ASN A 156 -36.66 3.42 13.12
C ASN A 156 -37.14 1.99 13.26
N PRO A 157 -37.47 1.57 14.49
CA PRO A 157 -37.99 0.24 14.83
C PRO A 157 -39.39 0.00 14.29
#